data_0546a1cf421b79f1b716f8995ee44bda
#
_entry.id   0546a1cf421b79f1b716f8995ee44bda
#
_cell.length_a   1.000
_cell.length_b   1.000
_cell.length_c   1.000
_cell.angle_alpha   90.00
_cell.angle_beta   90.00
_cell.angle_gamma   90.00
#
_symmetry.space_group_name_H-M   'P 1'
#
loop_
_entity.id
_entity.type
_entity.pdbx_description
1 polymer ?
#
loop_
_entity_poly.entity_id
_entity_poly.type
_entity_poly.pdbx_seq_one_letter_code
_entity_poly.pdbx_strand_id
1 'polypeptide(L)'
;MTAHELTDSFCLHDSSLIMITRSADAAVLSIDLCLWAQENYRDEMPDIAPLRVTLSGVRELSLAIDDKTGELPGRTVFSDLPGVFDAEILEAKPLSDRKLLLCLFLTKKDEQVYAELNVTADDFYPEVTI
;
A
#
# COMPACT_ATOMS: atom_id res chain seq x y z
N MET A 1 14.06 6.81 2.45
CA MET A 1 14.14 6.85 0.97
C MET A 1 12.93 7.58 0.38
N THR A 2 13.01 7.94 -0.88
CA THR A 2 11.89 8.55 -1.61
C THR A 2 10.89 7.49 -2.06
N ALA A 3 9.71 7.94 -2.51
CA ALA A 3 8.74 7.02 -3.10
C ALA A 3 9.28 6.32 -4.35
N HIS A 4 10.07 7.02 -5.17
CA HIS A 4 10.73 6.41 -6.33
C HIS A 4 11.73 5.33 -5.92
N GLU A 5 12.55 5.59 -4.91
CA GLU A 5 13.50 4.61 -4.41
C GLU A 5 12.80 3.38 -3.83
N LEU A 6 11.68 3.58 -3.15
CA LEU A 6 10.89 2.47 -2.60
C LEU A 6 10.37 1.56 -3.71
N THR A 7 9.78 2.13 -4.76
CA THR A 7 9.22 1.35 -5.87
C THR A 7 10.31 0.77 -6.77
N ASP A 8 11.49 1.37 -6.82
CA ASP A 8 12.65 0.80 -7.52
C ASP A 8 13.23 -0.40 -6.75
N SER A 9 13.14 -0.37 -5.41
CA SER A 9 13.69 -1.43 -4.55
C SER A 9 12.76 -2.62 -4.40
N PHE A 10 11.45 -2.41 -4.47
CA PHE A 10 10.44 -3.46 -4.24
C PHE A 10 9.37 -3.43 -5.31
N CYS A 11 9.14 -4.57 -5.95
CA CYS A 11 7.97 -4.78 -6.80
C CYS A 11 6.78 -5.12 -5.90
N LEU A 12 5.83 -4.20 -5.74
CA LEU A 12 4.70 -4.40 -4.85
C LEU A 12 3.50 -5.05 -5.53
N HIS A 13 3.56 -5.29 -6.85
CA HIS A 13 2.51 -6.00 -7.58
C HIS A 13 2.34 -7.42 -7.01
N ASP A 14 1.11 -7.86 -6.88
CA ASP A 14 0.73 -9.16 -6.27
C ASP A 14 1.01 -9.28 -4.77
N SER A 15 1.49 -8.23 -4.12
CA SER A 15 1.59 -8.16 -2.67
C SER A 15 0.27 -7.74 -2.05
N SER A 16 0.12 -7.91 -0.74
CA SER A 16 -1.12 -7.57 -0.03
C SER A 16 -0.85 -6.54 1.05
N LEU A 17 -1.65 -5.47 1.05
CA LEU A 17 -1.66 -4.52 2.15
C LEU A 17 -2.59 -5.07 3.24
N ILE A 18 -2.05 -5.35 4.43
CA ILE A 18 -2.78 -6.03 5.50
C ILE A 18 -3.09 -5.14 6.69
N MET A 19 -2.34 -4.06 6.91
CA MET A 19 -2.56 -3.18 8.04
C MET A 19 -1.96 -1.80 7.81
N ILE A 20 -2.63 -0.78 8.31
CA ILE A 20 -2.08 0.57 8.45
C ILE A 20 -2.19 0.96 9.92
N THR A 21 -1.06 1.32 10.53
CA THR A 21 -1.02 1.85 11.89
C THR A 21 -0.58 3.31 11.80
N ARG A 22 -1.33 4.21 12.43
CA ARG A 22 -1.03 5.63 12.38
C ARG A 22 -0.81 6.19 13.79
N SER A 23 0.19 7.08 13.92
CA SER A 23 0.53 7.73 15.19
C SER A 23 1.06 9.12 14.86
N ALA A 24 0.29 10.17 15.22
CA ALA A 24 0.63 11.58 14.96
C ALA A 24 0.97 11.81 13.47
N ASP A 25 2.21 12.20 13.15
CA ASP A 25 2.69 12.43 11.79
C ASP A 25 3.42 11.23 11.19
N ALA A 26 3.34 10.07 11.83
CA ALA A 26 3.95 8.83 11.38
C ALA A 26 2.90 7.78 11.07
N ALA A 27 3.25 6.82 10.22
CA ALA A 27 2.41 5.67 9.92
C ALA A 27 3.27 4.48 9.52
N VAL A 28 2.72 3.28 9.65
CA VAL A 28 3.36 2.05 9.20
C VAL A 28 2.39 1.31 8.28
N LEU A 29 2.84 1.02 7.07
CA LEU A 29 2.14 0.14 6.15
C LEU A 29 2.70 -1.27 6.34
N SER A 30 1.85 -2.21 6.71
CA SER A 30 2.23 -3.62 6.83
C SER A 30 1.78 -4.36 5.57
N ILE A 31 2.73 -4.94 4.88
CA ILE A 31 2.52 -5.57 3.57
C ILE A 31 3.03 -7.00 3.63
N ASP A 32 2.27 -7.94 3.09
CA ASP A 32 2.78 -9.26 2.75
C ASP A 32 3.41 -9.16 1.37
N LEU A 33 4.74 -9.05 1.34
CA LEU A 33 5.49 -8.86 0.10
C LEU A 33 5.58 -10.17 -0.67
N CYS A 34 5.17 -10.12 -1.93
CA CYS A 34 5.33 -11.25 -2.84
C CYS A 34 6.79 -11.37 -3.27
N LEU A 35 7.51 -12.35 -2.71
CA LEU A 35 8.94 -12.50 -2.96
C LEU A 35 9.26 -12.99 -4.36
N TRP A 36 8.42 -13.85 -4.94
CA TRP A 36 8.67 -14.35 -6.29
C TRP A 36 8.55 -13.26 -7.37
N ALA A 37 7.95 -12.11 -7.05
CA ALA A 37 7.91 -10.96 -7.95
C ALA A 37 9.19 -10.11 -7.89
N GLN A 38 10.08 -10.36 -6.92
CA GLN A 38 11.31 -9.58 -6.75
C GLN A 38 12.42 -10.10 -7.66
N GLU A 39 13.30 -9.20 -8.12
CA GLU A 39 14.42 -9.57 -9.01
C GLU A 39 15.39 -10.56 -8.39
N ASN A 40 15.56 -10.50 -7.06
CA ASN A 40 16.50 -11.36 -6.34
C ASN A 40 15.86 -12.65 -5.79
N TYR A 41 14.68 -13.00 -6.29
CA TYR A 41 13.99 -14.21 -5.84
C TYR A 41 14.79 -15.47 -6.17
N ARG A 42 14.81 -16.41 -5.22
CA ARG A 42 15.42 -17.74 -5.37
C ARG A 42 14.44 -18.80 -4.90
N ASP A 43 14.52 -19.99 -5.47
CA ASP A 43 13.59 -21.10 -5.19
C ASP A 43 13.54 -21.53 -3.72
N GLU A 44 14.65 -21.36 -2.98
CA GLU A 44 14.71 -21.69 -1.55
C GLU A 44 14.06 -20.64 -0.64
N MET A 45 13.69 -19.48 -1.18
CA MET A 45 13.00 -18.45 -0.41
C MET A 45 11.53 -18.77 -0.24
N PRO A 46 10.88 -18.30 0.85
CA PRO A 46 9.43 -18.36 0.95
C PRO A 46 8.76 -17.51 -0.14
N ASP A 47 7.49 -17.78 -0.43
CA ASP A 47 6.75 -17.02 -1.43
C ASP A 47 6.40 -15.61 -0.94
N ILE A 48 6.26 -15.42 0.36
CA ILE A 48 5.80 -14.19 0.99
C ILE A 48 6.69 -13.87 2.19
N ALA A 49 7.00 -12.59 2.37
CA ALA A 49 7.69 -12.09 3.55
C ALA A 49 7.04 -10.79 4.05
N PRO A 50 7.01 -10.55 5.37
CA PRO A 50 6.53 -9.28 5.89
C PRO A 50 7.41 -8.12 5.46
N LEU A 51 6.81 -7.10 4.89
CA LEU A 51 7.42 -5.81 4.60
C LEU A 51 6.70 -4.74 5.41
N ARG A 52 7.45 -3.98 6.19
CA ARG A 52 6.92 -2.84 6.92
C ARG A 52 7.53 -1.58 6.33
N VAL A 53 6.68 -0.68 5.88
CA VAL A 53 7.10 0.62 5.39
C VAL A 53 6.70 1.67 6.41
N THR A 54 7.68 2.21 7.10
CA THR A 54 7.47 3.29 8.06
C THR A 54 7.49 4.63 7.31
N LEU A 55 6.43 5.40 7.49
CA LEU A 55 6.27 6.73 6.91
C LEU A 55 6.52 7.77 7.98
N SER A 56 7.37 8.75 7.71
CA SER A 56 7.59 9.89 8.60
C SER A 56 7.21 11.18 7.90
N GLY A 57 6.76 12.16 8.69
CA GLY A 57 6.25 13.41 8.12
C GLY A 57 5.06 13.20 7.21
N VAL A 58 4.08 12.41 7.67
CA VAL A 58 2.88 12.09 6.88
C VAL A 58 2.03 13.34 6.73
N ARG A 59 1.78 13.74 5.50
CA ARG A 59 0.95 14.91 5.15
C ARG A 59 -0.39 14.50 4.58
N GLU A 60 -0.43 13.35 3.90
CA GLU A 60 -1.67 12.78 3.37
C GLU A 60 -1.59 11.26 3.49
N LEU A 61 -2.69 10.68 3.96
CA LEU A 61 -2.91 9.26 3.96
C LEU A 61 -4.41 9.06 3.82
N SER A 62 -4.87 8.84 2.60
CA SER A 62 -6.29 8.77 2.29
C SER A 62 -6.59 7.64 1.32
N LEU A 63 -7.77 7.06 1.48
CA LEU A 63 -8.26 5.97 0.66
C LEU A 63 -9.46 6.45 -0.17
N ALA A 64 -9.34 6.38 -1.48
CA ALA A 64 -10.43 6.65 -2.40
C ALA A 64 -10.98 5.34 -2.92
N ILE A 65 -12.24 5.04 -2.65
CA ILE A 65 -12.93 3.83 -3.11
C ILE A 65 -13.82 4.19 -4.27
N ASP A 66 -13.67 3.45 -5.38
CA ASP A 66 -14.50 3.60 -6.56
C ASP A 66 -15.73 2.70 -6.41
N ASP A 67 -16.86 3.29 -6.01
CA ASP A 67 -18.12 2.56 -5.82
C ASP A 67 -18.87 2.45 -7.14
N LYS A 68 -18.78 1.28 -7.77
CA LYS A 68 -19.46 1.01 -9.05
C LYS A 68 -20.92 0.63 -8.90
N THR A 69 -21.43 0.50 -7.66
CA THR A 69 -22.84 0.12 -7.45
C THR A 69 -23.82 1.26 -7.79
N GLY A 70 -23.32 2.46 -7.95
CA GLY A 70 -24.12 3.64 -8.28
C GLY A 70 -24.89 4.24 -7.10
N GLU A 71 -24.71 3.70 -5.90
CA GLU A 71 -25.31 4.25 -4.67
C GLU A 71 -24.66 5.58 -4.29
N LEU A 72 -23.37 5.72 -4.58
CA LEU A 72 -22.61 6.95 -4.37
C LEU A 72 -22.05 7.40 -5.71
N PRO A 73 -22.51 8.51 -6.27
CA PRO A 73 -21.96 8.99 -7.54
C PRO A 73 -20.52 9.47 -7.32
N GLY A 74 -19.58 8.87 -8.05
CA GLY A 74 -18.17 9.22 -8.00
C GLY A 74 -17.39 8.48 -6.94
N ARG A 75 -16.26 9.05 -6.54
CA ARG A 75 -15.30 8.45 -5.61
C ARG A 75 -15.57 8.93 -4.19
N THR A 76 -15.56 8.01 -3.23
CA THR A 76 -15.62 8.36 -1.82
C THR A 76 -14.20 8.36 -1.25
N VAL A 77 -13.81 9.47 -0.60
CA VAL A 77 -12.50 9.61 0.04
C VAL A 77 -12.70 9.49 1.55
N PHE A 78 -11.91 8.60 2.16
CA PHE A 78 -11.92 8.39 3.60
C PHE A 78 -10.60 8.88 4.18
N SER A 79 -10.67 9.80 5.16
CA SER A 79 -9.50 10.27 5.91
C SER A 79 -9.19 9.38 7.10
N ASP A 80 -10.21 8.72 7.66
CA ASP A 80 -10.05 7.78 8.76
C ASP A 80 -9.95 6.37 8.18
N LEU A 81 -8.73 5.84 8.18
CA LEU A 81 -8.45 4.53 7.58
C LEU A 81 -8.73 3.42 8.58
N PRO A 82 -9.28 2.28 8.11
CA PRO A 82 -9.37 1.10 8.95
C PRO A 82 -7.96 0.62 9.31
N GLY A 83 -7.77 0.10 10.53
CA GLY A 83 -6.48 -0.43 10.97
C GLY A 83 -6.08 -1.69 10.20
N VAL A 84 -7.04 -2.53 9.85
CA VAL A 84 -6.83 -3.82 9.19
C VAL A 84 -7.41 -3.77 7.78
N PHE A 85 -6.64 -4.27 6.82
CA PHE A 85 -7.02 -4.34 5.41
C PHE A 85 -6.98 -5.77 4.90
N ASP A 86 -7.75 -6.01 3.84
CA ASP A 86 -7.61 -7.18 2.98
C ASP A 86 -7.59 -6.64 1.55
N ALA A 87 -6.41 -6.23 1.12
CA ALA A 87 -6.25 -5.52 -0.14
C ALA A 87 -5.08 -6.08 -0.94
N GLU A 88 -5.36 -6.49 -2.18
CA GLU A 88 -4.32 -6.84 -3.14
C GLU A 88 -3.75 -5.56 -3.77
N ILE A 89 -2.43 -5.45 -3.82
CA ILE A 89 -1.76 -4.34 -4.49
C ILE A 89 -1.64 -4.67 -5.97
N LEU A 90 -2.31 -3.89 -6.80
CA LEU A 90 -2.25 -4.03 -8.26
C LEU A 90 -1.05 -3.30 -8.83
N GLU A 91 -0.77 -2.13 -8.30
CA GLU A 91 0.30 -1.28 -8.79
C GLU A 91 0.69 -0.26 -7.73
N ALA A 92 1.98 0.05 -7.65
CA ALA A 92 2.51 1.14 -6.84
C ALA A 92 3.12 2.18 -7.77
N LYS A 93 2.58 3.39 -7.75
CA LYS A 93 3.02 4.48 -8.62
C LYS A 93 3.65 5.60 -7.80
N PRO A 94 4.96 5.86 -7.94
CA PRO A 94 5.54 7.05 -7.36
C PRO A 94 5.15 8.26 -8.21
N LEU A 95 4.36 9.16 -7.65
CA LEU A 95 3.93 10.37 -8.34
C LEU A 95 4.95 11.49 -8.21
N SER A 96 5.74 11.46 -7.13
CA SER A 96 6.88 12.35 -6.88
C SER A 96 7.75 11.69 -5.82
N ASP A 97 8.82 12.33 -5.40
CA ASP A 97 9.69 11.80 -4.34
C ASP A 97 8.95 11.57 -3.02
N ARG A 98 7.90 12.35 -2.77
CA ARG A 98 7.13 12.31 -1.52
C ARG A 98 5.73 11.72 -1.67
N LYS A 99 5.30 11.43 -2.90
CA LYS A 99 3.94 10.92 -3.16
C LYS A 99 3.96 9.54 -3.75
N LEU A 100 3.21 8.64 -3.13
CA LEU A 100 3.03 7.27 -3.57
C LEU A 100 1.53 7.01 -3.72
N LEU A 101 1.16 6.42 -4.85
CA LEU A 101 -0.20 5.94 -5.09
C LEU A 101 -0.18 4.43 -5.14
N LEU A 102 -0.95 3.79 -4.27
CA LEU A 102 -1.18 2.34 -4.32
C LEU A 102 -2.56 2.08 -4.91
N CYS A 103 -2.58 1.39 -6.05
CA CYS A 103 -3.82 0.91 -6.67
C CYS A 103 -4.15 -0.46 -6.08
N LEU A 104 -5.33 -0.60 -5.51
CA LEU A 104 -5.72 -1.75 -4.69
C LEU A 104 -7.02 -2.36 -5.17
N PHE A 105 -7.16 -3.68 -4.94
CA PHE A 105 -8.46 -4.33 -4.83
C PHE A 105 -8.73 -4.63 -3.36
N LEU A 106 -9.78 -4.01 -2.83
CA LEU A 106 -10.28 -4.29 -1.49
C LEU A 106 -11.33 -5.40 -1.55
N THR A 107 -11.25 -6.35 -0.63
CA THR A 107 -12.31 -7.32 -0.43
C THR A 107 -13.31 -6.75 0.58
N LYS A 108 -14.56 -6.55 0.13
CA LYS A 108 -15.64 -6.04 0.95
C LYS A 108 -16.90 -6.88 0.71
N LYS A 109 -17.38 -7.60 1.73
CA LYS A 109 -18.57 -8.46 1.65
C LYS A 109 -18.55 -9.40 0.43
N ASP A 110 -17.45 -10.13 0.25
CA ASP A 110 -17.22 -11.06 -0.86
C ASP A 110 -17.12 -10.40 -2.25
N GLU A 111 -17.11 -9.07 -2.32
CA GLU A 111 -16.89 -8.33 -3.55
C GLU A 111 -15.51 -7.66 -3.53
N GLN A 112 -14.88 -7.60 -4.70
CA GLN A 112 -13.65 -6.84 -4.87
C GLN A 112 -13.98 -5.44 -5.41
N VAL A 113 -13.48 -4.44 -4.72
CA VAL A 113 -13.70 -3.04 -5.06
C VAL A 113 -12.36 -2.37 -5.31
N TYR A 114 -12.27 -1.66 -6.43
CA TYR A 114 -11.07 -0.88 -6.74
C TYR A 114 -10.94 0.31 -5.79
N ALA A 115 -9.73 0.52 -5.30
CA ALA A 115 -9.43 1.64 -4.44
C ALA A 115 -8.03 2.19 -4.72
N GLU A 116 -7.81 3.43 -4.32
CA GLU A 116 -6.50 4.06 -4.42
C GLU A 116 -6.11 4.63 -3.06
N LEU A 117 -4.96 4.19 -2.54
CA LEU A 117 -4.38 4.76 -1.33
C LEU A 117 -3.38 5.84 -1.74
N ASN A 118 -3.66 7.07 -1.32
CA ASN A 118 -2.79 8.22 -1.57
C ASN A 118 -1.94 8.50 -0.35
N VAL A 119 -0.63 8.46 -0.53
CA VAL A 119 0.34 8.67 0.54
C VAL A 119 1.23 9.85 0.17
N THR A 120 1.32 10.84 1.06
CA THR A 120 2.32 11.89 0.99
C THR A 120 3.09 11.89 2.31
N ALA A 121 4.39 11.66 2.26
CA ALA A 121 5.25 11.60 3.43
C ALA A 121 6.65 12.13 3.09
N ASP A 122 7.34 12.63 4.09
CA ASP A 122 8.69 13.15 3.91
C ASP A 122 9.70 12.03 3.68
N ASP A 123 9.47 10.85 4.26
CA ASP A 123 10.39 9.72 4.14
C ASP A 123 9.64 8.39 4.18
N PHE A 124 10.18 7.41 3.45
CA PHE A 124 9.69 6.03 3.36
C PHE A 124 10.80 5.09 3.81
N TYR A 125 10.58 4.32 4.85
CA TYR A 125 11.60 3.42 5.40
C TYR A 125 11.11 1.98 5.36
N PRO A 126 11.61 1.17 4.41
CA PRO A 126 11.21 -0.24 4.29
C PRO A 126 12.05 -1.15 5.16
N GLU A 127 11.42 -2.20 5.67
CA GLU A 127 12.07 -3.22 6.48
C GLU A 127 11.42 -4.57 6.17
N VAL A 128 12.21 -5.49 5.60
CA VAL A 128 11.77 -6.84 5.25
C VAL A 128 12.30 -7.83 6.26
N THR A 129 11.41 -8.71 6.74
CA THR A 129 11.79 -9.82 7.63
C THR A 129 11.66 -11.12 6.86
N ILE A 130 12.80 -11.77 6.60
CA ILE A 130 12.84 -13.08 5.93
C ILE A 130 13.31 -14.14 6.92
#